data_05d3546f89c9c4a771df287e18d29d3b
#
_entry.id   05d3546f89c9c4a771df287e18d29d3b
#
_cell.length_a   1.000
_cell.length_b   1.000
_cell.length_c   1.000
_cell.angle_alpha   90.00
_cell.angle_beta   90.00
_cell.angle_gamma   90.00
#
_symmetry.space_group_name_H-M   'P 1'
#
loop_
_entity.id
_entity.type
_entity.pdbx_description
1 polymer ?
#
loop_
_entity_poly.entity_id
_entity_poly.type
_entity_poly.pdbx_seq_one_letter_code
_entity_poly.pdbx_strand_id
1 'polypeptide(L)'
;MGKQSRISYQRMTIRKVPFVIVPLILFPLLLLQSSSGALTLSDTPPWDDLEKALLQLAGAEAEFESSERKIEEKERELSDLLRAEDKEEALEISFLLEMKEAEDLTKELAIEAFMGGDSMSSAAYLLDSENVGDLIFRRAILLEATEAVEKQSQDYAEMREAASASMLDIADQIDELLADILDEKGRRTQAEEKILRAEHVVEIAQIHASADVLKAERGRVEPTAEQWRKLRFCESTEQYDISTGNGYYGAYQFDLITWVGVGGEGDPSEAPPEEQDARARYLYHLNGWYPWPVCGRFLPQ
;
A
#
# COMPACT_ATOMS: atom_id res chain seq x y z
N MET A 1 8.92 30.37 23.40
CA MET A 1 8.17 30.63 22.18
C MET A 1 8.78 29.75 21.07
N GLY A 2 8.32 28.54 20.93
CA GLY A 2 8.73 27.58 19.90
C GLY A 2 7.45 27.05 19.25
N LYS A 3 7.21 27.37 17.98
CA LYS A 3 6.07 26.90 17.20
C LYS A 3 6.22 25.41 16.94
N GLN A 4 5.39 24.60 17.59
CA GLN A 4 5.14 23.23 17.17
C GLN A 4 4.34 23.28 15.87
N SER A 5 4.95 22.85 14.78
CA SER A 5 4.28 22.58 13.52
C SER A 5 3.51 21.26 13.64
N ARG A 6 2.22 21.34 13.93
CA ARG A 6 1.31 20.21 13.78
C ARG A 6 1.26 19.84 12.29
N ILE A 7 1.86 18.70 11.96
CA ILE A 7 1.66 18.06 10.66
C ILE A 7 0.22 17.50 10.69
N SER A 8 -0.68 18.23 10.03
CA SER A 8 -2.03 17.73 9.80
C SER A 8 -1.97 16.62 8.75
N TYR A 9 -2.12 15.38 9.18
CA TYR A 9 -2.44 14.27 8.27
C TYR A 9 -3.80 14.54 7.63
N GLN A 10 -3.80 15.13 6.44
CA GLN A 10 -4.99 15.12 5.58
C GLN A 10 -5.25 13.65 5.21
N ARG A 11 -6.40 13.15 5.66
CA ARG A 11 -6.97 11.91 5.16
C ARG A 11 -7.13 12.03 3.65
N MET A 12 -6.16 11.51 2.92
CA MET A 12 -6.33 11.20 1.51
C MET A 12 -7.38 10.10 1.42
N THR A 13 -8.58 10.49 1.05
CA THR A 13 -9.62 9.53 0.66
C THR A 13 -9.11 8.79 -0.57
N ILE A 14 -8.64 7.59 -0.35
CA ILE A 14 -8.32 6.64 -1.41
C ILE A 14 -9.63 6.46 -2.19
N ARG A 15 -9.66 6.96 -3.43
CA ARG A 15 -10.68 6.57 -4.40
C ARG A 15 -10.61 5.06 -4.50
N LYS A 16 -11.63 4.38 -3.99
CA LYS A 16 -11.86 2.98 -4.31
C LYS A 16 -11.92 2.90 -5.82
N VAL A 17 -10.92 2.31 -6.43
CA VAL A 17 -10.98 1.89 -7.82
C VAL A 17 -12.20 0.98 -7.89
N PRO A 18 -13.20 1.28 -8.73
CA PRO A 18 -14.35 0.40 -8.83
C PRO A 18 -13.82 -0.96 -9.30
N PHE A 19 -14.09 -1.98 -8.53
CA PHE A 19 -13.93 -3.37 -8.91
C PHE A 19 -14.71 -3.52 -10.22
N VAL A 20 -14.02 -3.47 -11.35
CA VAL A 20 -14.60 -3.85 -12.63
C VAL A 20 -14.72 -5.37 -12.54
N ILE A 21 -15.87 -5.80 -12.04
CA ILE A 21 -16.31 -7.18 -12.20
C ILE A 21 -16.47 -7.36 -13.70
N VAL A 22 -15.41 -7.84 -14.35
CA VAL A 22 -15.52 -8.40 -15.70
C VAL A 22 -16.55 -9.52 -15.55
N PRO A 23 -17.74 -9.41 -16.19
CA PRO A 23 -18.70 -10.47 -16.08
C PRO A 23 -18.04 -11.72 -16.67
N LEU A 24 -17.81 -12.72 -15.83
CA LEU A 24 -17.49 -14.07 -16.25
C LEU A 24 -18.66 -14.51 -17.12
N ILE A 25 -18.52 -14.30 -18.44
CA ILE A 25 -19.43 -14.89 -19.41
C ILE A 25 -19.14 -16.39 -19.34
N LEU A 26 -19.88 -17.05 -18.46
CA LEU A 26 -20.04 -18.51 -18.46
C LEU A 26 -20.65 -18.90 -19.81
N PHE A 27 -19.78 -19.13 -20.77
CA PHE A 27 -20.18 -19.85 -21.97
C PHE A 27 -20.57 -21.26 -21.53
N PRO A 28 -21.81 -21.73 -21.85
CA PRO A 28 -22.20 -23.08 -21.54
C PRO A 28 -21.31 -24.05 -22.31
N LEU A 29 -20.65 -24.92 -21.58
CA LEU A 29 -19.91 -26.06 -22.08
C LEU A 29 -20.91 -26.98 -22.81
N LEU A 30 -21.16 -26.72 -24.09
CA LEU A 30 -21.93 -27.64 -24.96
C LEU A 30 -21.00 -28.78 -25.36
N LEU A 31 -21.14 -29.89 -24.64
CA LEU A 31 -20.60 -31.19 -25.07
C LEU A 31 -21.16 -31.57 -26.42
N LEU A 32 -20.46 -31.25 -27.49
CA LEU A 32 -20.64 -31.86 -28.79
C LEU A 32 -19.70 -33.06 -28.90
N GLN A 33 -20.23 -34.24 -28.53
CA GLN A 33 -19.67 -35.49 -29.00
C GLN A 33 -20.05 -35.65 -30.50
N SER A 34 -19.06 -35.60 -31.38
CA SER A 34 -19.18 -36.28 -32.69
C SER A 34 -17.83 -36.61 -33.29
N SER A 35 -17.61 -37.91 -33.41
CA SER A 35 -16.94 -38.67 -34.48
C SER A 35 -15.58 -38.21 -35.01
N SER A 36 -14.59 -39.06 -34.70
CA SER A 36 -13.48 -39.56 -35.55
C SER A 36 -13.11 -38.74 -36.79
N GLY A 37 -12.08 -37.96 -36.67
CA GLY A 37 -11.24 -37.48 -37.75
C GLY A 37 -9.92 -37.01 -37.15
N ALA A 38 -8.84 -37.76 -37.37
CA ALA A 38 -7.51 -37.40 -36.85
C ALA A 38 -7.03 -36.10 -37.51
N LEU A 39 -7.28 -34.98 -36.86
CA LEU A 39 -6.59 -33.71 -37.10
C LEU A 39 -5.41 -33.66 -36.14
N THR A 40 -4.20 -33.77 -36.65
CA THR A 40 -2.98 -33.40 -35.92
C THR A 40 -2.97 -31.88 -35.76
N LEU A 41 -3.70 -31.39 -34.75
CA LEU A 41 -3.59 -30.07 -34.24
C LEU A 41 -2.37 -30.02 -33.32
N SER A 42 -1.57 -28.95 -33.40
CA SER A 42 -0.53 -28.68 -32.41
C SER A 42 -1.13 -28.79 -31.02
N ASP A 43 -0.47 -29.59 -30.16
CA ASP A 43 -1.02 -30.17 -28.92
C ASP A 43 -1.27 -29.19 -27.75
N THR A 44 -1.44 -27.88 -27.99
CA THR A 44 -1.87 -26.93 -26.95
C THR A 44 -3.22 -26.32 -27.34
N PRO A 45 -4.27 -26.51 -26.50
CA PRO A 45 -5.54 -25.84 -26.69
C PRO A 45 -5.36 -24.34 -26.76
N PRO A 46 -6.08 -23.59 -27.58
CA PRO A 46 -5.98 -22.12 -27.69
C PRO A 46 -6.29 -21.37 -26.39
N TRP A 47 -6.72 -22.07 -25.36
CA TRP A 47 -7.08 -21.54 -24.04
C TRP A 47 -5.95 -21.66 -23.00
N ASP A 48 -4.88 -22.42 -23.27
CA ASP A 48 -3.78 -22.65 -22.30
C ASP A 48 -3.07 -21.34 -21.93
N ASP A 49 -2.87 -20.45 -22.90
CA ASP A 49 -2.21 -19.17 -22.65
C ASP A 49 -3.11 -18.22 -21.89
N LEU A 50 -4.42 -18.24 -22.16
CA LEU A 50 -5.40 -17.46 -21.38
C LEU A 50 -5.52 -17.98 -19.95
N GLU A 51 -5.55 -19.31 -19.74
CA GLU A 51 -5.57 -19.90 -18.40
C GLU A 51 -4.33 -19.52 -17.59
N LYS A 52 -3.14 -19.59 -18.20
CA LYS A 52 -1.89 -19.15 -17.55
C LYS A 52 -1.91 -17.65 -17.21
N ALA A 53 -2.40 -16.82 -18.11
CA ALA A 53 -2.52 -15.38 -17.89
C ALA A 53 -3.46 -15.07 -16.71
N LEU A 54 -4.61 -15.74 -16.64
CA LEU A 54 -5.56 -15.60 -15.54
C LEU A 54 -4.97 -16.06 -14.19
N LEU A 55 -4.18 -17.15 -14.19
CA LEU A 55 -3.49 -17.60 -12.99
C LEU A 55 -2.43 -16.60 -12.52
N GLN A 56 -1.72 -15.94 -13.43
CA GLN A 56 -0.76 -14.89 -13.10
C GLN A 56 -1.45 -13.66 -12.51
N LEU A 57 -2.58 -13.24 -13.08
CA LEU A 57 -3.39 -12.15 -12.56
C LEU A 57 -3.89 -12.46 -11.14
N ALA A 58 -4.49 -13.63 -10.94
CA ALA A 58 -4.97 -14.05 -9.62
C ALA A 58 -3.84 -14.12 -8.56
N GLY A 59 -2.64 -14.53 -8.98
CA GLY A 59 -1.46 -14.52 -8.11
C GLY A 59 -1.02 -13.11 -7.71
N ALA A 60 -1.01 -12.17 -8.64
CA ALA A 60 -0.67 -10.77 -8.38
C ALA A 60 -1.72 -10.07 -7.49
N GLU A 61 -3.01 -10.33 -7.70
CA GLU A 61 -4.11 -9.85 -6.85
C GLU A 61 -3.98 -10.37 -5.42
N ALA A 62 -3.65 -11.66 -5.25
CA ALA A 62 -3.43 -12.25 -3.93
C ALA A 62 -2.24 -11.64 -3.19
N GLU A 63 -1.15 -11.31 -3.89
CA GLU A 63 0.00 -10.58 -3.31
C GLU A 63 -0.41 -9.17 -2.86
N PHE A 64 -1.18 -8.45 -3.67
CA PHE A 64 -1.69 -7.12 -3.35
C PHE A 64 -2.57 -7.14 -2.09
N GLU A 65 -3.58 -8.02 -2.05
CA GLU A 65 -4.47 -8.15 -0.89
C GLU A 65 -3.71 -8.57 0.38
N SER A 66 -2.69 -9.42 0.25
CA SER A 66 -1.84 -9.82 1.36
C SER A 66 -1.08 -8.64 1.95
N SER A 67 -0.47 -7.82 1.09
CA SER A 67 0.26 -6.62 1.51
C SER A 67 -0.67 -5.58 2.13
N GLU A 68 -1.86 -5.40 1.57
CA GLU A 68 -2.85 -4.44 2.11
C GLU A 68 -3.30 -4.82 3.52
N ARG A 69 -3.59 -6.11 3.76
CA ARG A 69 -3.94 -6.61 5.10
C ARG A 69 -2.83 -6.42 6.13
N LYS A 70 -1.58 -6.65 5.75
CA LYS A 70 -0.43 -6.44 6.64
C LYS A 70 -0.21 -4.95 6.96
N ILE A 71 -0.42 -4.06 5.99
CA ILE A 71 -0.36 -2.61 6.22
C ILE A 71 -1.43 -2.21 7.25
N GLU A 72 -2.67 -2.67 7.08
CA GLU A 72 -3.75 -2.36 8.02
C GLU A 72 -3.50 -2.90 9.44
N GLU A 73 -2.88 -4.08 9.56
CA GLU A 73 -2.50 -4.66 10.85
C GLU A 73 -1.43 -3.80 11.53
N LYS A 74 -0.37 -3.46 10.81
CA LYS A 74 0.72 -2.63 11.32
C LYS A 74 0.28 -1.19 11.63
N GLU A 75 -0.62 -0.60 10.85
CA GLU A 75 -1.19 0.73 11.14
C GLU A 75 -2.05 0.73 12.41
N ARG A 76 -2.70 -0.40 12.74
CA ARG A 76 -3.39 -0.57 14.04
C ARG A 76 -2.40 -0.65 15.20
N GLU A 77 -1.36 -1.46 15.05
CA GLU A 77 -0.29 -1.58 16.05
C GLU A 77 0.39 -0.24 16.31
N LEU A 78 0.69 0.53 15.25
CA LEU A 78 1.21 1.90 15.37
C LEU A 78 0.28 2.82 16.17
N SER A 79 -1.04 2.72 15.93
CA SER A 79 -2.02 3.50 16.69
C SER A 79 -2.03 3.15 18.18
N ASP A 80 -1.78 1.89 18.52
CA ASP A 80 -1.73 1.44 19.92
C ASP A 80 -0.43 1.89 20.61
N LEU A 81 0.72 1.84 19.92
CA LEU A 81 2.00 2.37 20.42
C LEU A 81 1.95 3.88 20.65
N LEU A 82 1.38 4.66 19.74
CA LEU A 82 1.20 6.11 19.91
C LEU A 82 0.34 6.46 21.12
N ARG A 83 -0.70 5.65 21.41
CA ARG A 83 -1.50 5.84 22.64
C ARG A 83 -0.73 5.46 23.89
N ALA A 84 0.16 4.48 23.81
CA ALA A 84 1.02 4.11 24.93
C ALA A 84 2.05 5.22 25.23
N GLU A 85 2.64 5.82 24.17
CA GLU A 85 3.54 6.96 24.27
C GLU A 85 2.86 8.16 24.95
N ASP A 86 1.67 8.57 24.49
CA ASP A 86 0.88 9.65 25.10
C ASP A 86 0.61 9.40 26.59
N LYS A 87 0.37 8.13 26.98
CA LYS A 87 0.13 7.75 28.37
C LYS A 87 1.38 7.87 29.22
N GLU A 88 2.53 7.40 28.73
CA GLU A 88 3.81 7.51 29.46
C GLU A 88 4.24 8.97 29.60
N GLU A 89 4.06 9.81 28.58
CA GLU A 89 4.30 11.26 28.65
C GLU A 89 3.43 11.91 29.76
N ALA A 90 2.14 11.55 29.83
CA ALA A 90 1.26 12.05 30.88
C ALA A 90 1.70 11.61 32.28
N LEU A 91 2.20 10.38 32.43
CA LEU A 91 2.75 9.89 33.69
C LEU A 91 4.04 10.64 34.09
N GLU A 92 4.97 10.86 33.17
CA GLU A 92 6.19 11.62 33.43
C GLU A 92 5.87 13.04 33.94
N ILE A 93 4.91 13.70 33.28
CA ILE A 93 4.45 15.04 33.70
C ILE A 93 3.85 15.00 35.10
N SER A 94 3.02 14.00 35.42
CA SER A 94 2.41 13.89 36.77
C SER A 94 3.46 13.70 37.84
N PHE A 95 4.46 12.85 37.63
CA PHE A 95 5.57 12.66 38.57
C PHE A 95 6.42 13.91 38.77
N LEU A 96 6.67 14.69 37.72
CA LEU A 96 7.35 15.98 37.82
C LEU A 96 6.59 16.99 38.70
N LEU A 97 5.25 17.04 38.59
CA LEU A 97 4.42 17.91 39.38
C LEU A 97 4.44 17.48 40.86
N GLU A 98 4.30 16.20 41.14
CA GLU A 98 4.31 15.66 42.51
C GLU A 98 5.68 15.81 43.17
N MET A 99 6.78 15.62 42.43
CA MET A 99 8.14 15.94 42.91
C MET A 99 8.26 17.41 43.32
N LYS A 100 7.77 18.31 42.48
CA LYS A 100 7.81 19.74 42.76
C LYS A 100 6.99 20.12 44.01
N GLU A 101 5.80 19.54 44.15
CA GLU A 101 4.99 19.75 45.34
C GLU A 101 5.70 19.26 46.62
N ALA A 102 6.36 18.08 46.54
CA ALA A 102 7.16 17.57 47.66
C ALA A 102 8.37 18.48 47.99
N GLU A 103 9.09 19.00 46.98
CA GLU A 103 10.17 19.97 47.18
C GLU A 103 9.66 21.27 47.79
N ASP A 104 8.53 21.82 47.32
CA ASP A 104 7.96 23.06 47.80
C ASP A 104 7.48 22.90 49.26
N LEU A 105 6.87 21.76 49.59
CA LEU A 105 6.51 21.41 50.96
C LEU A 105 7.77 21.34 51.89
N THR A 106 8.84 20.72 51.39
CA THR A 106 10.11 20.62 52.14
C THR A 106 10.72 22.01 52.38
N LYS A 107 10.66 22.90 51.37
CA LYS A 107 11.12 24.31 51.50
C LYS A 107 10.26 25.08 52.49
N GLU A 108 8.94 24.92 52.43
CA GLU A 108 8.01 25.58 53.32
C GLU A 108 8.25 25.15 54.78
N LEU A 109 8.41 23.85 55.02
CA LEU A 109 8.78 23.32 56.32
C LEU A 109 10.14 23.84 56.81
N ALA A 110 11.13 23.95 55.94
CA ALA A 110 12.45 24.50 56.27
C ALA A 110 12.38 26.01 56.55
N ILE A 111 11.61 26.79 55.80
CA ILE A 111 11.39 28.23 56.01
C ILE A 111 10.64 28.44 57.32
N GLU A 112 9.61 27.71 57.63
CA GLU A 112 8.89 27.76 58.89
C GLU A 112 9.81 27.42 60.07
N ALA A 113 10.71 26.44 59.91
CA ALA A 113 11.71 26.09 60.93
C ALA A 113 12.75 27.17 61.19
N PHE A 114 13.07 28.01 60.17
CA PHE A 114 14.18 28.99 60.25
C PHE A 114 13.72 30.43 60.48
N MET A 115 12.54 30.84 60.00
CA MET A 115 12.18 32.26 59.87
C MET A 115 11.23 32.81 60.96
N GLY A 116 10.74 31.99 61.90
CA GLY A 116 10.02 32.47 63.08
C GLY A 116 8.89 33.47 62.79
N GLY A 117 7.99 33.17 61.88
CA GLY A 117 6.80 33.95 61.64
C GLY A 117 5.61 33.41 62.44
N ASP A 118 4.56 34.20 62.68
CA ASP A 118 3.42 34.02 63.55
C ASP A 118 2.62 32.68 63.52
N SER A 119 2.99 31.72 62.68
CA SER A 119 2.58 30.31 62.77
C SER A 119 3.75 29.49 63.37
N MET A 120 3.43 28.60 64.28
CA MET A 120 4.42 27.77 65.02
C MET A 120 5.47 27.17 64.08
N SER A 121 6.67 27.80 63.98
CA SER A 121 7.80 27.25 63.25
C SER A 121 8.24 25.93 63.88
N SER A 122 8.87 25.02 63.11
CA SER A 122 9.44 23.77 63.65
C SER A 122 10.36 24.05 64.81
N ALA A 123 11.08 25.19 64.80
CA ALA A 123 11.86 25.65 65.93
C ALA A 123 10.97 26.09 67.10
N ALA A 124 9.88 26.84 66.84
CA ALA A 124 8.90 27.20 67.86
C ALA A 124 8.19 25.98 68.44
N TYR A 125 7.84 25.00 67.58
CA TYR A 125 7.28 23.72 67.99
C TYR A 125 8.25 22.92 68.91
N LEU A 126 9.53 22.98 68.68
CA LEU A 126 10.54 22.38 69.54
C LEU A 126 10.78 23.20 70.80
N LEU A 127 10.78 24.56 70.71
CA LEU A 127 11.02 25.47 71.85
C LEU A 127 9.82 25.52 72.79
N ASP A 128 8.61 25.26 72.33
CA ASP A 128 7.38 25.18 73.11
C ASP A 128 7.26 23.84 73.90
N SER A 129 8.30 23.02 73.89
CA SER A 129 8.33 21.80 74.67
C SER A 129 8.32 22.01 76.14
N GLU A 130 7.44 21.32 76.91
CA GLU A 130 7.27 21.47 78.37
C GLU A 130 8.43 20.89 79.19
N ASN A 131 9.14 19.90 78.57
CA ASN A 131 10.24 19.18 79.16
C ASN A 131 11.13 18.52 78.12
N VAL A 132 12.30 17.98 78.55
CA VAL A 132 13.26 17.31 77.65
C VAL A 132 12.68 16.10 76.95
N GLY A 133 11.77 15.39 77.58
CA GLY A 133 11.10 14.24 76.94
C GLY A 133 10.15 14.66 75.79
N ASP A 134 9.42 15.74 76.02
CA ASP A 134 8.54 16.34 74.97
C ASP A 134 9.37 16.89 73.79
N LEU A 135 10.52 17.52 74.08
CA LEU A 135 11.44 18.00 73.06
C LEU A 135 11.99 16.86 72.20
N ILE A 136 12.38 15.75 72.81
CA ILE A 136 12.86 14.55 72.06
C ILE A 136 11.76 13.97 71.21
N PHE A 137 10.52 13.87 71.71
CA PHE A 137 9.38 13.36 70.98
C PHE A 137 9.01 14.26 69.77
N ARG A 138 8.94 15.57 69.96
CA ARG A 138 8.66 16.53 68.88
C ARG A 138 9.73 16.51 67.79
N ARG A 139 11.04 16.40 68.21
CA ARG A 139 12.15 16.25 67.27
C ARG A 139 12.04 14.95 66.44
N ALA A 140 11.66 13.85 67.08
CA ALA A 140 11.48 12.58 66.39
C ALA A 140 10.38 12.66 65.33
N ILE A 141 9.24 13.28 65.63
CA ILE A 141 8.15 13.51 64.65
C ILE A 141 8.62 14.34 63.47
N LEU A 142 9.37 15.42 63.69
CA LEU A 142 9.91 16.24 62.60
C LEU A 142 10.91 15.52 61.72
N LEU A 143 11.78 14.71 62.32
CA LEU A 143 12.73 13.86 61.57
C LEU A 143 12.00 12.81 60.74
N GLU A 144 11.03 12.15 61.31
CA GLU A 144 10.22 11.15 60.59
C GLU A 144 9.45 11.78 59.44
N ALA A 145 8.88 12.99 59.63
CA ALA A 145 8.17 13.70 58.56
C ALA A 145 9.11 14.12 57.42
N THR A 146 10.34 14.61 57.72
CA THR A 146 11.33 14.98 56.71
C THR A 146 11.85 13.79 55.96
N GLU A 147 12.15 12.67 56.65
CA GLU A 147 12.54 11.42 55.99
C GLU A 147 11.43 10.85 55.07
N ALA A 148 10.18 10.96 55.48
CA ALA A 148 9.04 10.52 54.64
C ALA A 148 8.91 11.35 53.37
N VAL A 149 9.05 12.68 53.45
CA VAL A 149 9.00 13.57 52.26
C VAL A 149 10.18 13.31 51.32
N GLU A 150 11.40 13.15 51.89
CA GLU A 150 12.59 12.86 51.11
C GLU A 150 12.45 11.51 50.37
N LYS A 151 11.98 10.48 51.07
CA LYS A 151 11.73 9.18 50.46
C LYS A 151 10.65 9.27 49.33
N GLN A 152 9.57 9.98 49.58
CA GLN A 152 8.50 10.18 48.54
C GLN A 152 9.07 10.90 47.33
N SER A 153 9.91 11.92 47.51
CA SER A 153 10.56 12.60 46.39
C SER A 153 11.48 11.65 45.58
N GLN A 154 12.21 10.77 46.27
CA GLN A 154 13.05 9.76 45.61
C GLN A 154 12.20 8.75 44.84
N ASP A 155 11.10 8.25 45.41
CA ASP A 155 10.18 7.31 44.77
C ASP A 155 9.60 7.91 43.47
N TYR A 156 9.21 9.19 43.48
CA TYR A 156 8.74 9.89 42.26
C TYR A 156 9.84 10.08 41.22
N ALA A 157 11.08 10.35 41.63
CA ALA A 157 12.21 10.46 40.74
C ALA A 157 12.49 9.13 40.02
N GLU A 158 12.43 8.00 40.73
CA GLU A 158 12.61 6.67 40.16
C GLU A 158 11.45 6.32 39.18
N MET A 159 10.22 6.64 39.55
CA MET A 159 9.06 6.42 38.69
C MET A 159 9.13 7.24 37.40
N ARG A 160 9.58 8.50 37.48
CA ARG A 160 9.80 9.36 36.33
C ARG A 160 10.89 8.81 35.39
N GLU A 161 12.01 8.33 35.97
CA GLU A 161 13.11 7.75 35.19
C GLU A 161 12.61 6.47 34.45
N ALA A 162 11.81 5.66 35.14
CA ALA A 162 11.20 4.48 34.52
C ALA A 162 10.23 4.82 33.37
N ALA A 163 9.38 5.85 33.55
CA ALA A 163 8.48 6.33 32.49
C ALA A 163 9.26 6.88 31.28
N SER A 164 10.32 7.66 31.53
CA SER A 164 11.20 8.17 30.47
C SER A 164 11.91 7.05 29.70
N ALA A 165 12.36 6.01 30.40
CA ALA A 165 12.95 4.83 29.75
C ALA A 165 11.92 4.06 28.91
N SER A 166 10.69 3.92 29.41
CA SER A 166 9.58 3.31 28.68
C SER A 166 9.24 4.08 27.40
N MET A 167 9.23 5.42 27.45
CA MET A 167 9.00 6.27 26.27
C MET A 167 10.07 6.07 25.19
N LEU A 168 11.33 5.94 25.56
CA LEU A 168 12.41 5.67 24.61
C LEU A 168 12.24 4.31 23.91
N ASP A 169 11.88 3.28 24.67
CA ASP A 169 11.62 1.95 24.12
C ASP A 169 10.41 1.95 23.15
N ILE A 170 9.34 2.67 23.51
CA ILE A 170 8.17 2.85 22.62
C ILE A 170 8.55 3.61 21.36
N ALA A 171 9.37 4.66 21.45
CA ALA A 171 9.84 5.43 20.30
C ALA A 171 10.66 4.55 19.33
N ASP A 172 11.55 3.72 19.84
CA ASP A 172 12.32 2.76 19.03
C ASP A 172 11.39 1.75 18.32
N GLN A 173 10.36 1.23 19.01
CA GLN A 173 9.36 0.35 18.42
C GLN A 173 8.53 1.04 17.33
N ILE A 174 8.18 2.31 17.50
CA ILE A 174 7.48 3.12 16.50
C ILE A 174 8.35 3.27 15.25
N ASP A 175 9.64 3.58 15.39
CA ASP A 175 10.55 3.76 14.27
C ASP A 175 10.73 2.45 13.47
N GLU A 176 10.87 1.31 14.14
CA GLU A 176 10.95 0.00 13.50
C GLU A 176 9.65 -0.34 12.74
N LEU A 177 8.49 -0.10 13.37
CA LEU A 177 7.20 -0.38 12.78
C LEU A 177 6.91 0.52 11.56
N LEU A 178 7.32 1.78 11.61
CA LEU A 178 7.23 2.71 10.47
C LEU A 178 8.08 2.24 9.28
N ALA A 179 9.30 1.76 9.53
CA ALA A 179 10.16 1.19 8.50
C ALA A 179 9.49 -0.04 7.84
N ASP A 180 8.90 -0.90 8.63
CA ASP A 180 8.16 -2.07 8.19
C ASP A 180 6.93 -1.72 7.35
N ILE A 181 6.16 -0.71 7.76
CA ILE A 181 5.01 -0.20 6.98
C ILE A 181 5.46 0.33 5.62
N LEU A 182 6.59 1.03 5.56
CA LEU A 182 7.13 1.54 4.31
C LEU A 182 7.56 0.41 3.36
N ASP A 183 8.19 -0.63 3.89
CA ASP A 183 8.58 -1.81 3.09
C ASP A 183 7.34 -2.54 2.53
N GLU A 184 6.30 -2.75 3.35
CA GLU A 184 5.08 -3.41 2.90
C GLU A 184 4.29 -2.55 1.89
N LYS A 185 4.31 -1.21 2.03
CA LYS A 185 3.78 -0.28 1.01
C LYS A 185 4.54 -0.38 -0.31
N GLY A 186 5.85 -0.58 -0.26
CA GLY A 186 6.67 -0.87 -1.44
C GLY A 186 6.28 -2.19 -2.12
N ARG A 187 6.04 -3.25 -1.36
CA ARG A 187 5.55 -4.54 -1.89
C ARG A 187 4.17 -4.42 -2.53
N ARG A 188 3.26 -3.68 -1.91
CA ARG A 188 1.93 -3.40 -2.47
C ARG A 188 2.03 -2.69 -3.82
N THR A 189 2.88 -1.67 -3.94
CA THR A 189 3.09 -0.97 -5.22
C THR A 189 3.65 -1.91 -6.30
N GLN A 190 4.58 -2.78 -5.95
CA GLN A 190 5.11 -3.79 -6.89
C GLN A 190 4.03 -4.79 -7.33
N ALA A 191 3.14 -5.19 -6.42
CA ALA A 191 2.02 -6.07 -6.75
C ALA A 191 1.02 -5.37 -7.68
N GLU A 192 0.72 -4.09 -7.46
CA GLU A 192 -0.12 -3.27 -8.34
C GLU A 192 0.45 -3.18 -9.77
N GLU A 193 1.77 -2.98 -9.92
CA GLU A 193 2.41 -3.03 -11.23
C GLU A 193 2.34 -4.42 -11.89
N LYS A 194 2.40 -5.50 -11.09
CA LYS A 194 2.23 -6.87 -11.61
C LYS A 194 0.80 -7.10 -12.10
N ILE A 195 -0.20 -6.59 -11.38
CA ILE A 195 -1.61 -6.66 -11.79
C ILE A 195 -1.79 -5.99 -13.15
N LEU A 196 -1.35 -4.75 -13.32
CA LEU A 196 -1.46 -4.02 -14.58
C LEU A 196 -0.81 -4.78 -15.76
N ARG A 197 0.35 -5.36 -15.53
CA ARG A 197 1.03 -6.19 -16.54
C ARG A 197 0.26 -7.47 -16.84
N ALA A 198 -0.29 -8.13 -15.81
CA ALA A 198 -1.04 -9.37 -15.98
C ALA A 198 -2.37 -9.13 -16.67
N GLU A 199 -3.08 -8.05 -16.36
CA GLU A 199 -4.32 -7.63 -17.06
C GLU A 199 -4.07 -7.46 -18.55
N HIS A 200 -2.98 -6.78 -18.94
CA HIS A 200 -2.61 -6.63 -20.35
C HIS A 200 -2.34 -7.98 -21.04
N VAL A 201 -1.63 -8.89 -20.35
CA VAL A 201 -1.38 -10.26 -20.89
C VAL A 201 -2.70 -11.03 -21.06
N VAL A 202 -3.64 -10.91 -20.12
CA VAL A 202 -4.98 -11.52 -20.22
C VAL A 202 -5.73 -10.96 -21.43
N GLU A 203 -5.72 -9.65 -21.65
CA GLU A 203 -6.36 -9.02 -22.81
C GLU A 203 -5.80 -9.58 -24.13
N ILE A 204 -4.48 -9.60 -24.28
CA ILE A 204 -3.83 -10.13 -25.49
C ILE A 204 -4.18 -11.62 -25.71
N ALA A 205 -4.17 -12.42 -24.65
CA ALA A 205 -4.53 -13.83 -24.72
C ALA A 205 -6.00 -14.03 -25.15
N GLN A 206 -6.93 -13.18 -24.69
CA GLN A 206 -8.32 -13.19 -25.10
C GLN A 206 -8.50 -12.85 -26.59
N ILE A 207 -7.76 -11.87 -27.10
CA ILE A 207 -7.78 -11.50 -28.53
C ILE A 207 -7.30 -12.67 -29.39
N HIS A 208 -6.19 -13.31 -28.98
CA HIS A 208 -5.67 -14.48 -29.69
C HIS A 208 -6.64 -15.67 -29.68
N ALA A 209 -7.24 -15.97 -28.54
CA ALA A 209 -8.26 -17.02 -28.43
C ALA A 209 -9.46 -16.74 -29.35
N SER A 210 -9.91 -15.48 -29.40
CA SER A 210 -10.98 -15.06 -30.28
C SER A 210 -10.59 -15.18 -31.76
N ALA A 211 -9.37 -14.85 -32.15
CA ALA A 211 -8.85 -15.01 -33.50
C ALA A 211 -8.77 -16.49 -33.89
N ASP A 212 -8.41 -17.40 -32.99
CA ASP A 212 -8.37 -18.84 -33.24
C ASP A 212 -9.74 -19.42 -33.46
N VAL A 213 -10.77 -18.96 -32.73
CA VAL A 213 -12.17 -19.33 -33.00
C VAL A 213 -12.57 -18.90 -34.40
N LEU A 214 -12.34 -17.65 -34.78
CA LEU A 214 -12.67 -17.15 -36.13
C LEU A 214 -11.89 -17.86 -37.22
N LYS A 215 -10.62 -18.21 -36.99
CA LYS A 215 -9.82 -19.02 -37.91
C LYS A 215 -10.46 -20.39 -38.14
N ALA A 216 -10.88 -21.05 -37.07
CA ALA A 216 -11.55 -22.36 -37.17
C ALA A 216 -12.90 -22.27 -37.90
N GLU A 217 -13.71 -21.25 -37.57
CA GLU A 217 -15.01 -21.04 -38.18
C GLU A 217 -14.97 -20.68 -39.67
N ARG A 218 -14.00 -19.84 -40.07
CA ARG A 218 -13.89 -19.27 -41.41
C ARG A 218 -12.91 -20.01 -42.31
N GLY A 219 -12.12 -20.92 -41.75
CA GLY A 219 -11.16 -21.75 -42.48
C GLY A 219 -10.02 -20.96 -43.16
N ARG A 220 -9.71 -19.72 -42.68
CA ARG A 220 -8.64 -18.93 -43.26
C ARG A 220 -7.28 -19.46 -42.85
N VAL A 221 -6.35 -19.43 -43.81
CA VAL A 221 -4.96 -19.81 -43.56
C VAL A 221 -4.30 -18.73 -42.70
N GLU A 222 -3.62 -19.15 -41.63
CA GLU A 222 -2.84 -18.23 -40.80
C GLU A 222 -1.68 -17.66 -41.60
N PRO A 223 -1.51 -16.32 -41.69
CA PRO A 223 -0.34 -15.72 -42.32
C PRO A 223 0.93 -16.06 -41.55
N THR A 224 2.01 -16.32 -42.28
CA THR A 224 3.32 -16.51 -41.68
C THR A 224 3.88 -15.22 -41.08
N ALA A 225 4.83 -15.32 -40.15
CA ALA A 225 5.49 -14.16 -39.59
C ALA A 225 6.14 -13.25 -40.69
N GLU A 226 6.66 -13.84 -41.75
CA GLU A 226 7.23 -13.10 -42.88
C GLU A 226 6.15 -12.36 -43.70
N GLN A 227 4.96 -12.93 -43.82
CA GLN A 227 3.81 -12.26 -44.48
C GLN A 227 3.32 -11.07 -43.68
N TRP A 228 3.20 -11.22 -42.37
CA TRP A 228 2.89 -10.13 -41.45
C TRP A 228 3.95 -9.02 -41.49
N ARG A 229 5.24 -9.39 -41.48
CA ARG A 229 6.33 -8.44 -41.62
C ARG A 229 6.26 -7.64 -42.94
N LYS A 230 5.99 -8.31 -44.07
CA LYS A 230 5.81 -7.64 -45.36
C LYS A 230 4.62 -6.70 -45.38
N LEU A 231 3.53 -7.05 -44.73
CA LEU A 231 2.37 -6.18 -44.57
C LEU A 231 2.75 -4.90 -43.85
N ARG A 232 3.31 -5.05 -42.62
CA ARG A 232 3.73 -3.90 -41.80
C ARG A 232 4.77 -3.02 -42.52
N PHE A 233 5.74 -3.63 -43.18
CA PHE A 233 6.73 -2.89 -43.94
C PHE A 233 6.11 -2.08 -45.08
N CYS A 234 5.11 -2.60 -45.75
CA CYS A 234 4.39 -1.93 -46.82
C CYS A 234 3.50 -0.81 -46.30
N GLU A 235 2.85 -0.98 -45.13
CA GLU A 235 1.93 0.01 -44.55
C GLU A 235 2.67 1.15 -43.83
N SER A 236 3.72 0.83 -43.05
CA SER A 236 4.33 1.78 -42.12
C SER A 236 5.86 1.73 -42.06
N THR A 237 6.52 0.88 -42.88
CA THR A 237 7.95 0.52 -42.69
C THR A 237 8.25 -0.08 -41.31
N GLU A 238 7.31 -0.88 -40.79
CA GLU A 238 7.32 -1.52 -39.48
C GLU A 238 7.34 -0.56 -38.25
N GLN A 239 6.83 0.67 -38.41
CA GLN A 239 6.77 1.63 -37.32
C GLN A 239 5.45 1.50 -36.56
N TYR A 240 5.52 1.02 -35.32
CA TYR A 240 4.32 0.86 -34.48
C TYR A 240 3.81 2.17 -33.90
N ASP A 241 4.67 3.16 -33.72
CA ASP A 241 4.36 4.48 -33.17
C ASP A 241 4.03 5.54 -34.20
N ILE A 242 3.85 5.17 -35.48
CA ILE A 242 3.61 6.12 -36.55
C ILE A 242 2.21 6.74 -36.49
N SER A 243 2.16 8.06 -36.48
CA SER A 243 0.95 8.88 -36.64
C SER A 243 1.27 10.11 -37.46
N THR A 244 0.93 10.11 -38.74
CA THR A 244 1.25 11.20 -39.69
C THR A 244 0.12 12.21 -39.85
N GLY A 245 -0.99 12.03 -39.12
CA GLY A 245 -2.17 12.90 -39.23
C GLY A 245 -3.03 12.64 -40.48
N ASN A 246 -2.78 11.55 -41.22
CA ASN A 246 -3.55 11.12 -42.37
C ASN A 246 -4.82 10.29 -42.01
N GLY A 247 -5.06 10.08 -40.70
CA GLY A 247 -6.18 9.28 -40.17
C GLY A 247 -5.91 7.80 -40.04
N TYR A 248 -4.65 7.37 -40.26
CA TYR A 248 -4.19 5.99 -40.11
C TYR A 248 -3.00 5.93 -39.14
N TYR A 249 -2.97 4.88 -38.31
CA TYR A 249 -2.11 4.82 -37.13
C TYR A 249 -1.42 3.46 -36.98
N GLY A 250 -0.21 3.47 -36.46
CA GLY A 250 0.55 2.30 -36.07
C GLY A 250 1.06 1.43 -37.23
N ALA A 251 1.62 0.27 -36.90
CA ALA A 251 2.31 -0.59 -37.86
C ALA A 251 1.40 -1.12 -38.96
N TYR A 252 0.12 -1.26 -38.69
CA TYR A 252 -0.89 -1.79 -39.59
C TYR A 252 -1.79 -0.73 -40.22
N GLN A 253 -1.53 0.55 -39.97
CA GLN A 253 -2.30 1.69 -40.47
C GLN A 253 -3.81 1.53 -40.20
N PHE A 254 -4.15 1.27 -38.93
CA PHE A 254 -5.54 1.24 -38.50
C PHE A 254 -6.17 2.63 -38.58
N ASP A 255 -7.39 2.73 -39.13
CA ASP A 255 -8.26 3.86 -38.81
C ASP A 255 -8.94 3.62 -37.45
N LEU A 256 -9.38 4.72 -36.77
CA LEU A 256 -9.97 4.62 -35.43
C LEU A 256 -11.26 3.81 -35.38
N ILE A 257 -12.07 3.78 -36.46
CA ILE A 257 -13.34 3.03 -36.50
C ILE A 257 -13.02 1.52 -36.53
N THR A 258 -12.10 1.13 -37.40
CA THR A 258 -11.64 -0.26 -37.48
C THR A 258 -10.96 -0.69 -36.19
N TRP A 259 -10.12 0.15 -35.60
CA TRP A 259 -9.46 -0.13 -34.32
C TRP A 259 -10.45 -0.42 -33.20
N VAL A 260 -11.41 0.49 -32.96
CA VAL A 260 -12.49 0.29 -32.00
C VAL A 260 -13.35 -0.93 -32.35
N GLY A 261 -13.61 -1.17 -33.65
CA GLY A 261 -14.40 -2.32 -34.14
C GLY A 261 -13.74 -3.68 -33.82
N VAL A 262 -12.41 -3.73 -33.63
CA VAL A 262 -11.70 -4.94 -33.19
C VAL A 262 -11.37 -4.89 -31.68
N GLY A 263 -12.00 -3.97 -30.96
CA GLY A 263 -11.90 -3.84 -29.52
C GLY A 263 -10.74 -2.99 -29.03
N GLY A 264 -10.02 -2.25 -29.90
CA GLY A 264 -8.96 -1.34 -29.51
C GLY A 264 -9.47 -0.09 -28.80
N GLU A 265 -8.74 0.40 -27.84
CA GLU A 265 -9.01 1.66 -27.13
C GLU A 265 -7.94 2.71 -27.45
N GLY A 266 -8.32 3.96 -27.43
CA GLY A 266 -7.37 5.08 -27.66
C GLY A 266 -6.80 5.15 -29.08
N ASP A 267 -5.56 5.65 -29.20
CA ASP A 267 -4.81 5.80 -30.45
C ASP A 267 -4.02 4.52 -30.75
N PRO A 268 -4.23 3.86 -31.91
CA PRO A 268 -3.48 2.64 -32.26
C PRO A 268 -1.96 2.81 -32.24
N SER A 269 -1.43 3.98 -32.52
CA SER A 269 0.02 4.24 -32.50
C SER A 269 0.61 4.35 -31.09
N GLU A 270 -0.22 4.51 -30.07
CA GLU A 270 0.17 4.48 -28.66
C GLU A 270 0.04 3.08 -28.04
N ALA A 271 -0.69 2.17 -28.72
CA ALA A 271 -0.86 0.80 -28.29
C ALA A 271 0.45 -0.01 -28.45
N PRO A 272 0.74 -0.94 -27.50
CA PRO A 272 1.92 -1.81 -27.59
C PRO A 272 1.94 -2.62 -28.90
N PRO A 273 3.13 -2.98 -29.42
CA PRO A 273 3.28 -3.79 -30.64
C PRO A 273 2.48 -5.09 -30.61
N GLU A 274 2.49 -5.81 -29.49
CA GLU A 274 1.76 -7.06 -29.29
C GLU A 274 0.23 -6.90 -29.38
N GLU A 275 -0.31 -5.80 -28.95
CA GLU A 275 -1.72 -5.50 -29.09
C GLU A 275 -2.08 -5.19 -30.55
N GLN A 276 -1.28 -4.35 -31.22
CA GLN A 276 -1.48 -4.06 -32.64
C GLN A 276 -1.42 -5.35 -33.49
N ASP A 277 -0.44 -6.22 -33.20
CA ASP A 277 -0.29 -7.52 -33.89
C ASP A 277 -1.50 -8.43 -33.64
N ALA A 278 -1.97 -8.56 -32.40
CA ALA A 278 -3.11 -9.38 -32.02
C ALA A 278 -4.41 -8.89 -32.70
N ARG A 279 -4.66 -7.58 -32.69
CA ARG A 279 -5.86 -6.98 -33.31
C ARG A 279 -5.82 -7.06 -34.83
N ALA A 280 -4.64 -6.92 -35.46
CA ALA A 280 -4.48 -7.15 -36.89
C ALA A 280 -4.74 -8.60 -37.27
N ARG A 281 -4.26 -9.57 -36.46
CA ARG A 281 -4.59 -11.00 -36.65
C ARG A 281 -6.08 -11.28 -36.52
N TYR A 282 -6.74 -10.73 -35.51
CA TYR A 282 -8.17 -10.82 -35.31
C TYR A 282 -8.94 -10.25 -36.52
N LEU A 283 -8.56 -9.03 -36.96
CA LEU A 283 -9.16 -8.38 -38.15
C LEU A 283 -9.00 -9.21 -39.42
N TYR A 284 -7.82 -9.83 -39.63
CA TYR A 284 -7.58 -10.72 -40.75
C TYR A 284 -8.49 -11.96 -40.71
N HIS A 285 -8.64 -12.61 -39.58
CA HIS A 285 -9.55 -13.75 -39.47
C HIS A 285 -11.02 -13.34 -39.61
N LEU A 286 -11.34 -12.11 -39.22
CA LEU A 286 -12.70 -11.56 -39.43
C LEU A 286 -12.97 -11.21 -40.91
N ASN A 287 -12.07 -10.50 -41.57
CA ASN A 287 -12.32 -9.88 -42.88
C ASN A 287 -11.39 -10.35 -44.02
N GLY A 288 -10.40 -11.20 -43.75
CA GLY A 288 -9.35 -11.56 -44.70
C GLY A 288 -8.38 -10.41 -44.96
N TRP A 289 -7.82 -10.38 -46.15
CA TRP A 289 -6.84 -9.35 -46.56
C TRP A 289 -7.47 -7.99 -46.93
N TYR A 290 -8.77 -7.90 -47.09
CA TYR A 290 -9.52 -6.72 -47.58
C TYR A 290 -9.26 -5.43 -46.77
N PRO A 291 -9.02 -5.44 -45.47
CA PRO A 291 -8.72 -4.22 -44.74
C PRO A 291 -7.46 -3.51 -45.24
N TRP A 292 -6.58 -4.19 -45.91
CA TRP A 292 -5.33 -3.66 -46.48
C TRP A 292 -5.32 -3.76 -48.03
N PRO A 293 -6.04 -2.87 -48.76
CA PRO A 293 -6.31 -3.04 -50.17
C PRO A 293 -5.04 -3.07 -51.04
N VAL A 294 -3.96 -2.43 -50.62
CA VAL A 294 -2.68 -2.40 -51.36
C VAL A 294 -1.71 -3.45 -50.83
N CYS A 295 -1.49 -3.43 -49.50
CA CYS A 295 -0.47 -4.26 -48.84
C CYS A 295 -1.00 -5.66 -48.46
N GLY A 296 -2.30 -5.88 -48.39
CA GLY A 296 -2.91 -7.19 -48.14
C GLY A 296 -2.57 -8.30 -49.14
N ARG A 297 -2.02 -7.94 -50.32
CA ARG A 297 -1.46 -8.90 -51.31
C ARG A 297 -0.36 -9.81 -50.76
N PHE A 298 0.24 -9.46 -49.63
CA PHE A 298 1.24 -10.27 -48.95
C PHE A 298 0.62 -11.34 -48.04
N LEU A 299 -0.67 -11.19 -47.70
CA LEU A 299 -1.42 -12.17 -46.92
C LEU A 299 -2.04 -13.27 -47.81
N PRO A 300 -2.39 -14.43 -47.24
CA PRO A 300 -3.16 -15.45 -47.97
C PRO A 300 -4.47 -14.88 -48.47
N GLN A 301 -4.79 -15.21 -49.74
CA GLN A 301 -5.99 -14.75 -50.45
C GLN A 301 -7.19 -15.66 -50.20
#